data_ed0c0bf040fa0671da9ce40f6c75b536
#
_entry.id   ed0c0bf040fa0671da9ce40f6c75b536
#
_cell.length_a   1.000
_cell.length_b   1.000
_cell.length_c   1.000
_cell.angle_alpha   90.00
_cell.angle_beta   90.00
_cell.angle_gamma   90.00
#
_symmetry.space_group_name_H-M   'P 1'
#
loop_
_entity.id
_entity.type
_entity.pdbx_description
1 polymer ?
#
loop_
_entity_poly.entity_id
_entity_poly.type
_entity_poly.pdbx_seq_one_letter_code
_entity_poly.pdbx_strand_id
1 'polypeptide(L)'
;IGEVVSAKVASWMIESGQTGSLFTIFTHHAKSTRSLLLSLRNSLLKEGSFQSERVALEQVTEVVRFDVHLHMSREGQRYIERISEIVPDTESPEGYRIVELVRFDGERYVKLHTISETTRSEMVKWLTKEEKEAFFNVDI
;
A
#
# COMPACT_ATOMS: atom_id res chain seq x y z
N ILE A 1 12.56 -0.64 -6.25
CA ILE A 1 12.06 -0.90 -7.61
C ILE A 1 11.56 0.43 -8.16
N GLY A 2 11.93 0.76 -9.41
CA GLY A 2 11.45 1.98 -10.05
C GLY A 2 9.94 1.91 -10.33
N GLU A 3 9.56 1.59 -11.55
CA GLU A 3 8.15 1.55 -11.98
C GLU A 3 7.71 0.13 -12.34
N VAL A 4 6.51 -0.24 -11.92
CA VAL A 4 5.88 -1.51 -12.28
C VAL A 4 5.09 -1.33 -13.56
N VAL A 5 5.71 -1.66 -14.69
CA VAL A 5 5.14 -1.46 -16.05
C VAL A 5 4.72 -2.74 -16.75
N SER A 6 5.03 -3.92 -16.21
CA SER A 6 4.71 -5.21 -16.82
C SER A 6 4.28 -6.25 -15.79
N ALA A 7 3.57 -7.28 -16.26
CA ALA A 7 3.13 -8.40 -15.43
C ALA A 7 4.31 -9.10 -14.73
N LYS A 8 5.41 -9.33 -15.47
CA LYS A 8 6.62 -9.96 -14.93
C LYS A 8 7.25 -9.14 -13.80
N VAL A 9 7.33 -7.81 -13.95
CA VAL A 9 7.86 -6.92 -12.90
C VAL A 9 6.94 -6.91 -11.69
N ALA A 10 5.61 -6.94 -11.89
CA ALA A 10 4.63 -7.03 -10.80
C ALA A 10 4.79 -8.34 -10.01
N SER A 11 4.89 -9.49 -10.69
CA SER A 11 5.11 -10.80 -10.05
C SER A 11 6.39 -10.79 -9.21
N TRP A 12 7.50 -10.39 -9.81
CA TRP A 12 8.78 -10.32 -9.10
C TRP A 12 8.74 -9.36 -7.90
N MET A 13 8.06 -8.24 -8.00
CA MET A 13 7.91 -7.28 -6.89
C MET A 13 7.13 -7.89 -5.73
N ILE A 14 6.01 -8.59 -6.00
CA ILE A 14 5.22 -9.27 -4.96
C ILE A 14 6.05 -10.40 -4.32
N GLU A 15 6.71 -11.24 -5.11
CA GLU A 15 7.59 -12.30 -4.61
C GLU A 15 8.71 -11.75 -3.72
N SER A 16 9.35 -10.64 -4.13
CA SER A 16 10.40 -9.98 -3.34
C SER A 16 9.86 -9.45 -2.00
N GLY A 17 8.63 -8.93 -1.97
CA GLY A 17 7.99 -8.49 -0.74
C GLY A 17 7.68 -9.62 0.23
N GLN A 18 7.46 -10.84 -0.29
CA GLN A 18 7.19 -12.04 0.52
C GLN A 18 8.45 -12.70 1.08
N THR A 19 9.62 -12.51 0.44
CA THR A 19 10.86 -13.22 0.77
C THR A 19 11.75 -12.52 1.80
N GLY A 20 11.18 -11.71 2.69
CA GLY A 20 11.90 -11.15 3.84
C GLY A 20 12.52 -9.77 3.61
N SER A 21 12.15 -9.07 2.57
CA SER A 21 12.45 -7.64 2.44
C SER A 21 11.78 -6.86 3.58
N LEU A 22 12.53 -6.03 4.31
CA LEU A 22 11.96 -5.21 5.39
C LEU A 22 10.86 -4.27 4.87
N PHE A 23 11.07 -3.71 3.68
CA PHE A 23 10.06 -2.96 2.94
C PHE A 23 10.40 -2.95 1.45
N THR A 24 9.38 -2.78 0.63
CA THR A 24 9.50 -2.64 -0.82
C THR A 24 8.78 -1.36 -1.23
N ILE A 25 9.45 -0.50 -2.01
CA ILE A 25 8.86 0.72 -2.57
C ILE A 25 8.87 0.60 -4.09
N PHE A 26 7.76 0.92 -4.72
CA PHE A 26 7.62 0.96 -6.18
C PHE A 26 6.66 2.07 -6.60
N THR A 27 6.70 2.46 -7.87
CA THR A 27 5.75 3.39 -8.47
C THR A 27 4.86 2.66 -9.47
N HIS A 28 3.61 3.09 -9.56
CA HIS A 28 2.63 2.55 -10.47
C HIS A 28 1.60 3.61 -10.88
N HIS A 29 1.09 3.54 -12.10
CA HIS A 29 0.02 4.41 -12.54
C HIS A 29 -1.35 3.77 -12.26
N ALA A 30 -2.12 4.37 -11.37
CA ALA A 30 -3.47 3.94 -11.05
C ALA A 30 -4.35 5.15 -10.70
N LYS A 31 -5.65 5.05 -10.98
CA LYS A 31 -6.62 6.12 -10.65
C LYS A 31 -7.06 6.09 -9.20
N SER A 32 -6.90 4.97 -8.52
CA SER A 32 -7.28 4.77 -7.13
C SER A 32 -6.50 3.60 -6.53
N THR A 33 -6.43 3.54 -5.20
CA THR A 33 -5.86 2.40 -4.46
C THR A 33 -6.50 1.07 -4.89
N ARG A 34 -7.83 1.03 -5.03
CA ARG A 34 -8.52 -0.18 -5.51
C ARG A 34 -8.06 -0.58 -6.93
N SER A 35 -7.97 0.37 -7.86
CA SER A 35 -7.52 0.07 -9.22
C SER A 35 -6.05 -0.37 -9.28
N LEU A 36 -5.21 0.13 -8.39
CA LEU A 36 -3.84 -0.36 -8.19
C LEU A 36 -3.84 -1.86 -7.82
N LEU A 37 -4.57 -2.25 -6.77
CA LEU A 37 -4.64 -3.63 -6.31
C LEU A 37 -5.16 -4.59 -7.38
N LEU A 38 -6.23 -4.20 -8.09
CA LEU A 38 -6.79 -4.99 -9.18
C LEU A 38 -5.84 -5.10 -10.38
N SER A 39 -5.10 -4.04 -10.69
CA SER A 39 -4.08 -4.06 -11.76
C SER A 39 -2.94 -5.03 -11.43
N LEU A 40 -2.43 -5.00 -10.19
CA LEU A 40 -1.40 -5.93 -9.72
C LEU A 40 -1.91 -7.38 -9.72
N ARG A 41 -3.12 -7.63 -9.19
CA ARG A 41 -3.77 -8.96 -9.26
C ARG A 41 -3.83 -9.48 -10.69
N ASN A 42 -4.32 -8.66 -11.62
CA ASN A 42 -4.44 -9.05 -13.02
C ASN A 42 -3.07 -9.34 -13.65
N SER A 43 -2.03 -8.63 -13.22
CA SER A 43 -0.66 -8.88 -13.64
C SER A 43 -0.16 -10.25 -13.17
N LEU A 44 -0.44 -10.65 -11.92
CA LEU A 44 -0.10 -11.97 -11.38
C LEU A 44 -0.81 -13.10 -12.13
N LEU A 45 -2.10 -12.92 -12.43
CA LEU A 45 -2.88 -13.88 -13.21
C LEU A 45 -2.34 -14.03 -14.64
N LYS A 46 -1.98 -12.91 -15.28
CA LYS A 46 -1.44 -12.89 -16.64
C LYS A 46 -0.08 -13.57 -16.74
N GLU A 47 0.77 -13.45 -15.72
CA GLU A 47 2.06 -14.14 -15.64
C GLU A 47 1.91 -15.64 -15.40
N GLY A 48 0.73 -16.10 -14.99
CA GLY A 48 0.43 -17.51 -14.75
C GLY A 48 0.89 -18.02 -13.37
N SER A 49 1.37 -17.16 -12.50
CA SER A 49 1.78 -17.53 -11.15
C SER A 49 0.62 -18.00 -10.28
N PHE A 50 -0.60 -17.52 -10.59
CA PHE A 50 -1.83 -17.88 -9.88
C PHE A 50 -2.98 -18.13 -10.85
N GLN A 51 -3.86 -19.09 -10.49
CA GLN A 51 -5.08 -19.41 -11.27
C GLN A 51 -6.35 -18.84 -10.64
N SER A 52 -6.28 -18.40 -9.37
CA SER A 52 -7.40 -17.87 -8.62
C SER A 52 -7.23 -16.37 -8.41
N GLU A 53 -8.25 -15.60 -8.82
CA GLU A 53 -8.30 -14.14 -8.59
C GLU A 53 -8.20 -13.80 -7.10
N ARG A 54 -8.87 -14.58 -6.25
CA ARG A 54 -8.86 -14.39 -4.81
C ARG A 54 -7.46 -14.57 -4.25
N VAL A 55 -6.80 -15.69 -4.57
CA VAL A 55 -5.44 -15.97 -4.08
C VAL A 55 -4.46 -14.92 -4.58
N ALA A 56 -4.53 -14.54 -5.86
CA ALA A 56 -3.69 -13.48 -6.40
C ALA A 56 -3.90 -12.14 -5.69
N LEU A 57 -5.14 -11.79 -5.35
CA LEU A 57 -5.45 -10.56 -4.62
C LEU A 57 -4.97 -10.61 -3.16
N GLU A 58 -5.13 -11.74 -2.48
CA GLU A 58 -4.58 -11.98 -1.14
C GLU A 58 -3.06 -11.75 -1.12
N GLN A 59 -2.33 -12.28 -2.10
CA GLN A 59 -0.88 -12.08 -2.21
C GLN A 59 -0.51 -10.61 -2.43
N VAL A 60 -1.28 -9.88 -3.25
CA VAL A 60 -1.07 -8.45 -3.45
C VAL A 60 -1.29 -7.67 -2.15
N THR A 61 -2.38 -7.92 -1.43
CA THR A 61 -2.74 -7.17 -0.22
C THR A 61 -1.88 -7.54 0.99
N GLU A 62 -1.22 -8.70 0.97
CA GLU A 62 -0.21 -9.06 1.97
C GLU A 62 1.05 -8.20 1.84
N VAL A 63 1.46 -7.87 0.61
CA VAL A 63 2.68 -7.12 0.32
C VAL A 63 2.43 -5.62 0.26
N VAL A 64 1.35 -5.19 -0.42
CA VAL A 64 1.04 -3.77 -0.61
C VAL A 64 0.21 -3.27 0.57
N ARG A 65 0.88 -2.60 1.51
CA ARG A 65 0.26 -2.14 2.77
C ARG A 65 -0.11 -0.66 2.73
N PHE A 66 0.57 0.14 1.91
CA PHE A 66 0.32 1.57 1.78
C PHE A 66 0.29 2.01 0.33
N ASP A 67 -0.63 2.92 0.02
CA ASP A 67 -0.68 3.68 -1.24
C ASP A 67 -0.49 5.16 -0.91
N VAL A 68 0.57 5.75 -1.46
CA VAL A 68 0.82 7.19 -1.42
C VAL A 68 0.44 7.75 -2.79
N HIS A 69 -0.77 8.30 -2.90
CA HIS A 69 -1.30 8.80 -4.16
C HIS A 69 -0.82 10.22 -4.46
N LEU A 70 -0.09 10.34 -5.55
CA LEU A 70 0.43 11.63 -6.04
C LEU A 70 -0.51 12.22 -7.08
N HIS A 71 -0.73 13.51 -7.00
CA HIS A 71 -1.48 14.28 -7.98
C HIS A 71 -0.65 15.45 -8.51
N MET A 72 -1.02 15.95 -9.70
CA MET A 72 -0.40 17.14 -10.28
C MET A 72 -1.48 18.22 -10.47
N SER A 73 -1.26 19.40 -9.91
CA SER A 73 -2.14 20.55 -10.08
C SER A 73 -2.15 21.05 -11.53
N ARG A 74 -3.08 21.92 -11.86
CA ARG A 74 -3.14 22.57 -13.18
C ARG A 74 -1.90 23.40 -13.48
N GLU A 75 -1.26 23.94 -12.43
CA GLU A 75 -0.03 24.73 -12.49
C GLU A 75 1.24 23.86 -12.56
N GLY A 76 1.10 22.52 -12.61
CA GLY A 76 2.20 21.58 -12.72
C GLY A 76 2.88 21.22 -11.39
N GLN A 77 2.34 21.64 -10.25
CA GLN A 77 2.87 21.28 -8.94
C GLN A 77 2.42 19.87 -8.55
N ARG A 78 3.35 19.06 -8.08
CA ARG A 78 3.07 17.72 -7.57
C ARG A 78 2.86 17.76 -6.07
N TYR A 79 1.85 17.06 -5.59
CA TYR A 79 1.54 16.94 -4.17
C TYR A 79 0.99 15.55 -3.86
N ILE A 80 1.04 15.15 -2.60
CA ILE A 80 0.38 13.94 -2.13
C ILE A 80 -1.11 14.27 -1.95
N GLU A 81 -1.97 13.62 -2.74
CA GLU A 81 -3.42 13.81 -2.63
C GLU A 81 -3.96 13.08 -1.39
N ARG A 82 -3.50 11.82 -1.19
CA ARG A 82 -3.90 11.00 -0.04
C ARG A 82 -2.86 9.93 0.27
N ILE A 83 -2.91 9.46 1.49
CA ILE A 83 -2.21 8.25 1.95
C ILE A 83 -3.27 7.28 2.45
N SER A 84 -3.27 6.06 1.93
CA SER A 84 -4.19 5.00 2.31
C SER A 84 -3.44 3.77 2.79
N GLU A 85 -3.97 3.12 3.81
CA GLU A 85 -3.54 1.81 4.28
C GLU A 85 -4.44 0.73 3.67
N ILE A 86 -3.85 -0.36 3.23
CA ILE A 86 -4.52 -1.59 2.81
C ILE A 86 -4.44 -2.57 3.98
N VAL A 87 -5.59 -2.84 4.61
CA VAL A 87 -5.69 -3.72 5.76
C VAL A 87 -6.33 -5.03 5.32
N PRO A 88 -5.61 -6.17 5.40
CA PRO A 88 -6.22 -7.49 5.20
C PRO A 88 -7.41 -7.68 6.16
N ASP A 89 -8.53 -8.16 5.63
CA ASP A 89 -9.77 -8.32 6.38
C ASP A 89 -10.54 -9.54 5.86
N THR A 90 -10.47 -10.63 6.59
CA THR A 90 -11.13 -11.90 6.21
C THR A 90 -12.65 -11.84 6.27
N GLU A 91 -13.22 -10.87 6.98
CA GLU A 91 -14.68 -10.67 7.07
C GLU A 91 -15.19 -9.82 5.90
N SER A 92 -14.31 -9.06 5.26
CA SER A 92 -14.65 -8.31 4.06
C SER A 92 -14.85 -9.24 2.86
N PRO A 93 -15.90 -9.04 2.03
CA PRO A 93 -16.09 -9.82 0.80
C PRO A 93 -14.90 -9.78 -0.15
N GLU A 94 -14.10 -8.70 -0.11
CA GLU A 94 -12.92 -8.49 -0.94
C GLU A 94 -11.63 -9.04 -0.30
N GLY A 95 -11.68 -9.44 0.97
CA GLY A 95 -10.53 -9.90 1.74
C GLY A 95 -9.63 -8.77 2.30
N TYR A 96 -10.02 -7.51 2.08
CA TYR A 96 -9.29 -6.34 2.58
C TYR A 96 -10.19 -5.12 2.74
N ARG A 97 -9.68 -4.12 3.48
CA ARG A 97 -10.26 -2.77 3.56
C ARG A 97 -9.21 -1.75 3.15
N ILE A 98 -9.65 -0.65 2.56
CA ILE A 98 -8.82 0.53 2.29
C ILE A 98 -9.21 1.59 3.32
N VAL A 99 -8.24 2.02 4.13
CA VAL A 99 -8.41 3.04 5.16
C VAL A 99 -7.60 4.26 4.75
N GLU A 100 -8.27 5.36 4.49
CA GLU A 100 -7.61 6.60 4.14
C GLU A 100 -7.11 7.28 5.42
N LEU A 101 -5.79 7.41 5.54
CA LEU A 101 -5.14 7.96 6.74
C LEU A 101 -5.06 9.48 6.69
N VAL A 102 -4.63 10.01 5.55
CA VAL A 102 -4.39 11.44 5.33
C VAL A 102 -4.90 11.83 3.96
N ARG A 103 -5.50 13.02 3.88
CA ARG A 103 -5.93 13.64 2.63
C ARG A 103 -5.52 15.12 2.59
N PHE A 104 -5.18 15.60 1.41
CA PHE A 104 -5.07 17.02 1.13
C PHE A 104 -6.47 17.57 0.76
N ASP A 105 -6.97 18.56 1.51
CA ASP A 105 -8.31 19.14 1.32
C ASP A 105 -8.34 20.31 0.31
N GLY A 106 -7.17 20.64 -0.25
CA GLY A 106 -6.97 21.80 -1.14
C GLY A 106 -6.16 22.92 -0.49
N GLU A 107 -6.06 22.95 0.83
CA GLU A 107 -5.31 23.96 1.60
C GLU A 107 -4.26 23.31 2.52
N ARG A 108 -4.62 22.21 3.17
CA ARG A 108 -3.78 21.52 4.17
C ARG A 108 -3.99 20.00 4.15
N TYR A 109 -3.10 19.30 4.81
CA TYR A 109 -3.26 17.87 5.08
C TYR A 109 -4.16 17.66 6.30
N VAL A 110 -5.18 16.84 6.12
CA VAL A 110 -6.13 16.45 7.17
C VAL A 110 -5.90 14.99 7.50
N LYS A 111 -5.66 14.70 8.79
CA LYS A 111 -5.63 13.35 9.32
C LYS A 111 -7.06 12.84 9.46
N LEU A 112 -7.36 11.70 8.86
CA LEU A 112 -8.67 11.07 8.89
C LEU A 112 -8.70 9.87 9.84
N HIS A 113 -7.68 9.01 9.75
CA HIS A 113 -7.56 7.81 10.58
C HIS A 113 -6.12 7.60 11.02
N THR A 114 -5.92 6.76 12.03
CA THR A 114 -4.62 6.22 12.41
C THR A 114 -4.36 4.91 11.67
N ILE A 115 -3.10 4.51 11.57
CA ILE A 115 -2.74 3.17 11.06
C ILE A 115 -3.38 2.09 11.91
N SER A 116 -3.70 0.95 11.29
CA SER A 116 -4.28 -0.20 11.99
C SER A 116 -3.33 -0.75 13.05
N GLU A 117 -3.89 -1.32 14.12
CA GLU A 117 -3.09 -1.93 15.19
C GLU A 117 -2.23 -3.08 14.67
N THR A 118 -2.70 -3.82 13.68
CA THR A 118 -1.93 -4.89 13.04
C THR A 118 -0.66 -4.34 12.40
N THR A 119 -0.79 -3.32 11.56
CA THR A 119 0.36 -2.69 10.88
C THR A 119 1.27 -2.01 11.90
N ARG A 120 0.70 -1.32 12.90
CA ARG A 120 1.46 -0.70 13.97
C ARG A 120 2.31 -1.73 14.75
N SER A 121 1.72 -2.85 15.11
CA SER A 121 2.42 -3.95 15.80
C SER A 121 3.54 -4.56 14.97
N GLU A 122 3.36 -4.67 13.67
CA GLU A 122 4.40 -5.14 12.75
C GLU A 122 5.57 -4.16 12.65
N MET A 123 5.28 -2.87 12.45
CA MET A 123 6.31 -1.82 12.36
C MET A 123 7.16 -1.73 13.63
N VAL A 124 6.52 -1.80 14.80
CA VAL A 124 7.19 -1.68 16.10
C VAL A 124 8.21 -2.80 16.36
N LYS A 125 8.07 -3.97 15.73
CA LYS A 125 9.06 -5.08 15.89
C LYS A 125 10.46 -4.69 15.41
N TRP A 126 10.55 -3.74 14.47
CA TRP A 126 11.79 -3.33 13.83
C TRP A 126 12.40 -2.04 14.40
N LEU A 127 11.71 -1.40 15.35
CA LEU A 127 12.13 -0.15 15.96
C LEU A 127 13.00 -0.40 17.22
N THR A 128 14.03 0.42 17.40
CA THR A 128 14.78 0.52 18.66
C THR A 128 13.89 1.03 19.80
N LYS A 129 14.39 1.02 21.02
CA LYS A 129 13.64 1.55 22.17
C LYS A 129 13.34 3.04 22.02
N GLU A 130 14.35 3.83 21.61
CA GLU A 130 14.23 5.26 21.39
C GLU A 130 13.25 5.58 20.25
N GLU A 131 13.32 4.82 19.14
CA GLU A 131 12.39 4.97 18.02
C GLU A 131 10.96 4.61 18.43
N LYS A 132 10.75 3.59 19.26
CA LYS A 132 9.42 3.25 19.78
C LYS A 132 8.85 4.38 20.62
N GLU A 133 9.64 4.95 21.53
CA GLU A 133 9.21 6.09 22.37
C GLU A 133 8.85 7.29 21.48
N ALA A 134 9.66 7.61 20.46
CA ALA A 134 9.35 8.67 19.50
C ALA A 134 8.09 8.37 18.71
N PHE A 135 7.92 7.14 18.18
CA PHE A 135 6.78 6.72 17.40
C PHE A 135 5.45 6.74 18.17
N PHE A 136 5.47 6.39 19.46
CA PHE A 136 4.26 6.43 20.28
C PHE A 136 3.91 7.82 20.81
N ASN A 137 4.89 8.73 20.87
CA ASN A 137 4.68 10.12 21.31
C ASN A 137 4.24 11.05 20.18
N VAL A 138 4.32 10.60 18.93
CA VAL A 138 3.73 11.33 17.80
C VAL A 138 2.28 10.87 17.67
N ASP A 139 1.32 11.77 17.79
CA ASP A 139 -0.09 11.55 17.46
C ASP A 139 -0.25 11.33 15.96
N ILE A 140 0.12 10.12 15.51
CA ILE A 140 -0.05 9.68 14.12
C ILE A 140 -1.42 9.02 13.97
#